data_c42b5a29bbd4078040c5de1a2440be6c
#
_entry.id   c42b5a29bbd4078040c5de1a2440be6c
#
_cell.length_a   1.000
_cell.length_b   1.000
_cell.length_c   1.000
_cell.angle_alpha   90.00
_cell.angle_beta   90.00
_cell.angle_gamma   90.00
#
_symmetry.space_group_name_H-M   'P 1'
#
loop_
_entity.id
_entity.type
_entity.pdbx_description
1 polymer ?
#
loop_
_entity_poly.entity_id
_entity_poly.type
_entity_poly.pdbx_seq_one_letter_code
_entity_poly.pdbx_strand_id
1 'polypeptide(L)'
;MNSRTTPSLCIAALAVLLAATVPVAGQDGRAGGAAPGAAQGGRGRGAAPEPAGPIPRRPDGHPDLTGTFSGGLQLSHTVILEAHPGGFGVTAGKGLIIDPPDGVIPYQPWALAERDRRRDDSNGYEDPVGHCEFYDIGRVHSFGQTYQFDGDDYFIIHGNQHQTRVVDMKRKTHLPEGIRLWLGDPIGHWEGDTMVVDSTNFNGRPRMAIGGDFYGPDAHIVERWTMKDSNTLNWTMTIENPKVFTRAWTMTSALPMTRAQNARENYDDEDTCHEGNVDLAHLKNLYYQVHPEKAPKAQ
;
A
#
# COMPACT_ATOMS: atom_id res chain seq x y z
N MET A 1 23.81 74.19 13.78
CA MET A 1 23.99 74.31 15.27
C MET A 1 23.87 72.88 15.79
N ASN A 2 25.00 72.34 16.05
CA ASN A 2 25.49 71.77 17.32
C ASN A 2 24.55 70.67 17.89
N SER A 3 24.96 69.53 18.33
CA SER A 3 26.30 68.96 18.57
C SER A 3 26.12 67.54 19.17
N ARG A 4 27.07 66.74 18.88
CA ARG A 4 27.83 65.81 19.72
C ARG A 4 27.30 64.44 20.04
N THR A 5 27.91 63.55 19.41
CA THR A 5 28.49 62.23 19.78
C THR A 5 28.85 62.04 21.27
N THR A 6 28.55 60.81 21.76
CA THR A 6 29.54 60.05 22.54
C THR A 6 29.19 58.55 22.58
N PRO A 7 30.18 57.68 22.59
CA PRO A 7 29.98 56.22 22.59
C PRO A 7 30.04 55.71 24.02
N SER A 8 29.36 54.61 24.30
CA SER A 8 29.57 53.89 25.56
C SER A 8 29.86 52.44 25.32
N LEU A 9 30.92 52.07 25.91
CA LEU A 9 31.64 50.80 25.95
C LEU A 9 30.79 49.59 26.30
N CYS A 10 31.20 48.49 25.68
CA CYS A 10 30.94 47.11 26.05
C CYS A 10 31.49 46.79 27.44
N ILE A 11 30.69 46.09 28.25
CA ILE A 11 31.22 45.25 29.33
C ILE A 11 30.60 43.86 29.13
N ALA A 12 31.48 42.91 28.76
CA ALA A 12 31.20 41.50 28.75
C ALA A 12 31.23 40.98 30.19
N ALA A 13 30.10 40.45 30.65
CA ALA A 13 30.07 39.72 31.91
C ALA A 13 30.04 38.22 31.61
N LEU A 14 31.15 37.59 31.88
CA LEU A 14 31.35 36.14 31.83
C LEU A 14 30.67 35.53 33.08
N ALA A 15 29.53 34.88 32.95
CA ALA A 15 28.96 34.11 34.03
C ALA A 15 29.45 32.66 33.98
N VAL A 16 30.32 32.31 34.89
CA VAL A 16 30.76 30.94 35.17
C VAL A 16 29.65 30.26 35.98
N LEU A 17 28.96 29.31 35.41
CA LEU A 17 28.04 28.43 36.14
C LEU A 17 28.86 27.27 36.77
N LEU A 18 29.00 27.31 38.08
CA LEU A 18 29.45 26.18 38.89
C LEU A 18 28.30 25.14 38.91
N ALA A 19 28.58 23.96 38.37
CA ALA A 19 27.74 22.79 38.56
C ALA A 19 27.93 22.24 39.96
N ALA A 20 26.93 22.42 40.82
CA ALA A 20 26.86 21.75 42.12
C ALA A 20 26.36 20.33 41.91
N THR A 21 27.23 19.36 42.14
CA THR A 21 26.86 17.92 42.24
C THR A 21 26.22 17.67 43.59
N VAL A 22 24.91 17.33 43.59
CA VAL A 22 24.22 16.81 44.77
C VAL A 22 24.37 15.28 44.77
N PRO A 23 24.91 14.65 45.82
CA PRO A 23 24.91 13.21 45.92
C PRO A 23 23.51 12.73 46.34
N VAL A 24 22.85 11.99 45.49
CA VAL A 24 21.67 11.20 45.86
C VAL A 24 22.14 9.95 46.53
N ALA A 25 21.74 9.78 47.80
CA ALA A 25 21.98 8.62 48.59
C ALA A 25 21.26 7.39 48.01
N GLY A 26 21.95 6.26 48.02
CA GLY A 26 21.49 4.99 47.43
C GLY A 26 20.19 4.46 48.01
N GLN A 27 19.42 3.84 47.15
CA GLN A 27 18.52 2.76 47.54
C GLN A 27 18.97 1.47 46.90
N ASP A 28 19.11 0.51 47.78
CA ASP A 28 19.65 -0.82 47.50
C ASP A 28 18.85 -1.62 46.50
N GLY A 29 19.57 -2.26 45.62
CA GLY A 29 19.43 -3.64 45.19
C GLY A 29 18.07 -4.12 44.73
N ARG A 30 17.74 -3.92 43.44
CA ARG A 30 17.18 -4.99 42.62
C ARG A 30 17.86 -4.96 41.26
N ALA A 31 18.55 -6.00 40.94
CA ALA A 31 19.06 -6.31 39.62
C ALA A 31 17.84 -6.44 38.67
N GLY A 32 17.43 -5.31 38.12
CA GLY A 32 16.54 -5.26 36.98
C GLY A 32 17.38 -5.64 35.75
N GLY A 33 17.26 -6.88 35.31
CA GLY A 33 17.78 -7.28 34.02
C GLY A 33 17.31 -6.24 32.98
N ALA A 34 18.25 -5.68 32.23
CA ALA A 34 17.97 -4.94 31.04
C ALA A 34 17.04 -5.83 30.22
N ALA A 35 15.83 -5.38 29.98
CA ALA A 35 14.98 -5.99 28.97
C ALA A 35 15.80 -6.03 27.69
N PRO A 36 15.97 -7.19 27.05
CA PRO A 36 16.58 -7.24 25.75
C PRO A 36 15.75 -6.27 24.91
N GLY A 37 16.38 -5.22 24.37
CA GLY A 37 15.73 -4.41 23.36
C GLY A 37 15.08 -5.37 22.40
N ALA A 38 13.80 -5.15 22.10
CA ALA A 38 13.11 -5.93 21.11
C ALA A 38 14.00 -5.89 19.86
N ALA A 39 14.80 -6.94 19.70
CA ALA A 39 15.41 -7.24 18.44
C ALA A 39 14.23 -7.29 17.50
N GLN A 40 14.11 -6.31 16.59
CA GLN A 40 13.29 -6.47 15.41
C GLN A 40 13.63 -7.87 14.91
N GLY A 41 12.67 -8.79 15.09
CA GLY A 41 12.88 -10.17 14.78
C GLY A 41 13.42 -10.26 13.38
N GLY A 42 14.71 -10.57 13.28
CA GLY A 42 15.34 -10.81 12.00
C GLY A 42 14.44 -11.84 11.34
N ARG A 43 13.77 -11.45 10.25
CA ARG A 43 13.00 -12.34 9.41
C ARG A 43 13.92 -13.52 9.16
N GLY A 44 13.60 -14.65 9.79
CA GLY A 44 14.39 -15.86 9.67
C GLY A 44 14.69 -16.02 8.18
N ARG A 45 15.93 -16.32 7.84
CA ARG A 45 16.25 -16.74 6.47
C ARG A 45 15.35 -17.93 6.21
N GLY A 46 14.22 -17.69 5.52
CA GLY A 46 13.35 -18.76 5.07
C GLY A 46 14.21 -19.79 4.36
N ALA A 47 13.87 -21.05 4.50
CA ALA A 47 14.54 -22.10 3.74
C ALA A 47 14.64 -21.67 2.28
N ALA A 48 15.72 -22.06 1.60
CA ALA A 48 15.88 -21.74 0.18
C ALA A 48 14.59 -22.20 -0.56
N PRO A 49 14.05 -21.38 -1.49
CA PRO A 49 12.86 -21.78 -2.20
C PRO A 49 13.08 -23.13 -2.85
N GLU A 50 12.09 -24.01 -2.75
CA GLU A 50 12.16 -25.30 -3.45
C GLU A 50 12.37 -25.07 -4.94
N PRO A 51 13.13 -25.95 -5.62
CA PRO A 51 13.32 -25.84 -7.06
C PRO A 51 11.95 -25.77 -7.75
N ALA A 52 11.83 -24.85 -8.69
CA ALA A 52 10.61 -24.72 -9.49
C ALA A 52 10.33 -26.03 -10.24
N GLY A 53 9.14 -26.57 -10.04
CA GLY A 53 8.64 -27.78 -10.69
C GLY A 53 7.61 -27.45 -11.78
N PRO A 54 7.00 -28.49 -12.35
CA PRO A 54 5.89 -28.30 -13.28
C PRO A 54 4.70 -27.62 -12.56
N ILE A 55 3.90 -26.92 -13.34
CA ILE A 55 2.69 -26.25 -12.84
C ILE A 55 1.73 -27.30 -12.25
N PRO A 56 1.35 -27.19 -10.97
CA PRO A 56 0.34 -28.07 -10.37
C PRO A 56 -1.02 -27.82 -11.04
N ARG A 57 -1.82 -28.90 -11.16
CA ARG A 57 -3.11 -28.81 -11.82
C ARG A 57 -4.25 -29.32 -10.96
N ARG A 58 -5.37 -28.66 -11.07
CA ARG A 58 -6.64 -29.06 -10.51
C ARG A 58 -7.24 -30.28 -11.25
N PRO A 59 -8.24 -30.97 -10.70
CA PRO A 59 -8.91 -32.09 -11.37
C PRO A 59 -9.53 -31.71 -12.73
N ASP A 60 -9.94 -30.46 -12.91
CA ASP A 60 -10.47 -29.93 -14.16
C ASP A 60 -9.40 -29.65 -15.23
N GLY A 61 -8.13 -29.84 -14.90
CA GLY A 61 -6.97 -29.64 -15.77
C GLY A 61 -6.38 -28.24 -15.77
N HIS A 62 -7.06 -27.24 -15.19
CA HIS A 62 -6.53 -25.88 -15.05
C HIS A 62 -5.42 -25.79 -13.99
N PRO A 63 -4.53 -24.79 -14.09
CA PRO A 63 -3.52 -24.56 -13.07
C PRO A 63 -4.11 -24.43 -11.66
N ASP A 64 -3.43 -25.01 -10.68
CA ASP A 64 -3.80 -24.84 -9.28
C ASP A 64 -3.09 -23.62 -8.67
N LEU A 65 -3.80 -22.53 -8.59
CA LEU A 65 -3.33 -21.27 -7.99
C LEU A 65 -3.39 -21.29 -6.46
N THR A 66 -3.87 -22.37 -5.84
CA THR A 66 -4.04 -22.44 -4.37
C THR A 66 -2.71 -22.24 -3.67
N GLY A 67 -2.70 -21.38 -2.65
CA GLY A 67 -1.54 -21.11 -1.80
C GLY A 67 -1.30 -19.63 -1.61
N THR A 68 -0.30 -19.32 -0.79
CA THR A 68 0.11 -17.96 -0.52
C THR A 68 1.26 -17.56 -1.44
N PHE A 69 1.13 -16.42 -2.09
CA PHE A 69 2.14 -15.85 -2.98
C PHE A 69 2.47 -14.42 -2.55
N SER A 70 3.74 -14.07 -2.60
CA SER A 70 4.22 -12.74 -2.26
C SER A 70 5.37 -12.31 -3.17
N GLY A 71 5.34 -11.08 -3.61
CA GLY A 71 6.47 -10.39 -4.27
C GLY A 71 7.43 -9.73 -3.29
N GLY A 72 7.21 -9.93 -1.98
CA GLY A 72 7.86 -9.19 -0.91
C GLY A 72 7.25 -7.79 -0.74
N LEU A 73 7.46 -7.21 0.43
CA LEU A 73 6.96 -5.86 0.74
C LEU A 73 7.67 -4.83 -0.14
N GLN A 74 6.92 -4.21 -1.04
CA GLN A 74 7.41 -3.24 -2.01
C GLN A 74 6.89 -1.84 -1.66
N LEU A 75 7.34 -1.27 -0.55
CA LEU A 75 6.86 0.02 -0.03
C LEU A 75 6.93 1.14 -1.07
N SER A 76 7.98 1.19 -1.91
CA SER A 76 8.07 2.20 -2.96
C SER A 76 6.87 2.18 -3.90
N HIS A 77 6.35 1.01 -4.22
CA HIS A 77 5.24 0.85 -5.16
C HIS A 77 3.86 0.99 -4.50
N THR A 78 3.76 0.76 -3.18
CA THR A 78 2.54 1.12 -2.45
C THR A 78 2.34 2.63 -2.37
N VAL A 79 3.43 3.39 -2.50
CA VAL A 79 3.38 4.86 -2.45
C VAL A 79 3.14 5.46 -3.82
N ILE A 80 3.85 5.01 -4.86
CA ILE A 80 3.78 5.57 -6.22
C ILE A 80 3.86 4.43 -7.25
N LEU A 81 2.90 4.35 -8.17
CA LEU A 81 2.83 3.31 -9.20
C LEU A 81 3.75 3.57 -10.39
N GLU A 82 3.97 4.82 -10.74
CA GLU A 82 4.89 5.21 -11.81
C GLU A 82 6.34 5.13 -11.35
N ALA A 83 7.29 5.14 -12.28
CA ALA A 83 8.71 5.25 -11.95
C ALA A 83 8.99 6.58 -11.22
N HIS A 84 9.74 6.52 -10.12
CA HIS A 84 10.00 7.71 -9.31
C HIS A 84 11.41 7.67 -8.70
N PRO A 85 12.05 8.83 -8.49
CA PRO A 85 13.23 8.94 -7.66
C PRO A 85 12.89 8.60 -6.20
N GLY A 86 13.89 8.35 -5.37
CA GLY A 86 13.67 8.20 -3.92
C GLY A 86 13.08 9.46 -3.31
N GLY A 87 12.25 9.28 -2.28
CA GLY A 87 11.58 10.36 -1.55
C GLY A 87 10.50 9.81 -0.63
N PHE A 88 9.90 10.65 0.20
CA PHE A 88 8.85 10.24 1.16
C PHE A 88 9.24 9.04 2.05
N GLY A 89 10.52 8.91 2.39
CA GLY A 89 11.01 7.77 3.16
C GLY A 89 11.11 6.44 2.38
N VAL A 90 10.84 6.45 1.07
CA VAL A 90 10.95 5.28 0.20
C VAL A 90 12.10 5.41 -0.80
N THR A 91 12.65 4.29 -1.22
CA THR A 91 13.70 4.23 -2.24
C THR A 91 13.13 4.52 -3.63
N ALA A 92 14.01 4.85 -4.58
CA ALA A 92 13.63 4.96 -5.99
C ALA A 92 12.91 3.68 -6.45
N GLY A 93 11.80 3.85 -7.17
CA GLY A 93 10.98 2.78 -7.71
C GLY A 93 11.03 2.72 -9.24
N LYS A 94 11.13 1.51 -9.78
CA LYS A 94 10.88 1.24 -11.20
C LYS A 94 9.37 1.06 -11.37
N GLY A 95 8.69 1.95 -12.05
CA GLY A 95 7.22 1.90 -12.19
C GLY A 95 6.64 0.52 -12.48
N LEU A 96 5.39 0.35 -12.11
CA LEU A 96 4.61 -0.89 -12.31
C LEU A 96 3.84 -0.90 -13.63
N ILE A 97 3.77 0.23 -14.30
CA ILE A 97 3.01 0.39 -15.55
C ILE A 97 3.77 -0.29 -16.68
N ILE A 98 3.12 -1.22 -17.36
CA ILE A 98 3.69 -1.95 -18.50
C ILE A 98 3.05 -1.58 -19.84
N ASP A 99 1.88 -1.00 -19.81
CA ASP A 99 1.20 -0.35 -20.94
C ASP A 99 0.46 0.89 -20.43
N PRO A 100 0.76 2.07 -20.94
CA PRO A 100 1.64 2.40 -22.07
C PRO A 100 3.13 2.18 -21.78
N PRO A 101 3.97 2.00 -22.82
CA PRO A 101 5.38 1.64 -22.66
C PRO A 101 6.26 2.77 -22.08
N ASP A 102 5.78 4.00 -22.04
CA ASP A 102 6.44 5.13 -21.34
C ASP A 102 6.30 5.03 -19.81
N GLY A 103 5.46 4.10 -19.32
CA GLY A 103 5.28 3.87 -17.90
C GLY A 103 4.47 4.95 -17.16
N VAL A 104 3.75 5.79 -17.88
CA VAL A 104 2.94 6.90 -17.34
C VAL A 104 1.48 6.55 -17.38
N ILE A 105 0.75 6.79 -16.27
CA ILE A 105 -0.70 6.56 -16.21
C ILE A 105 -1.40 7.63 -17.07
N PRO A 106 -2.22 7.23 -18.05
CA PRO A 106 -2.80 8.14 -19.03
C PRO A 106 -4.04 8.88 -18.48
N TYR A 107 -3.86 9.67 -17.41
CA TYR A 107 -4.93 10.43 -16.79
C TYR A 107 -5.54 11.49 -17.73
N GLN A 108 -6.85 11.68 -17.61
CA GLN A 108 -7.49 12.93 -18.09
C GLN A 108 -6.90 14.14 -17.33
N PRO A 109 -6.85 15.35 -17.93
CA PRO A 109 -6.23 16.51 -17.27
C PRO A 109 -6.79 16.83 -15.88
N TRP A 110 -8.09 16.71 -15.68
CA TRP A 110 -8.71 16.93 -14.37
C TRP A 110 -8.33 15.85 -13.35
N ALA A 111 -8.24 14.60 -13.81
CA ALA A 111 -7.91 13.47 -12.95
C ALA A 111 -6.43 13.49 -12.55
N LEU A 112 -5.56 13.94 -13.45
CA LEU A 112 -4.15 14.19 -13.12
C LEU A 112 -4.02 15.26 -12.03
N ALA A 113 -4.74 16.37 -12.17
CA ALA A 113 -4.74 17.43 -11.15
C ALA A 113 -5.27 16.94 -9.80
N GLU A 114 -6.31 16.08 -9.80
CA GLU A 114 -6.83 15.47 -8.57
C GLU A 114 -5.84 14.47 -7.96
N ARG A 115 -5.17 13.64 -8.79
CA ARG A 115 -4.11 12.75 -8.32
C ARG A 115 -2.99 13.54 -7.64
N ASP A 116 -2.56 14.65 -8.26
CA ASP A 116 -1.48 15.50 -7.74
C ASP A 116 -1.91 16.20 -6.44
N ARG A 117 -3.18 16.63 -6.34
CA ARG A 117 -3.75 17.14 -5.09
C ARG A 117 -3.70 16.09 -3.98
N ARG A 118 -4.09 14.84 -4.29
CA ARG A 118 -4.05 13.74 -3.32
C ARG A 118 -2.64 13.36 -2.89
N ARG A 119 -1.66 13.58 -3.78
CA ARG A 119 -0.23 13.29 -3.53
C ARG A 119 0.42 14.34 -2.64
N ASP A 120 -0.16 15.53 -2.50
CA ASP A 120 0.36 16.53 -1.56
C ASP A 120 0.32 15.98 -0.13
N ASP A 121 1.43 16.12 0.59
CA ASP A 121 1.59 15.59 1.96
C ASP A 121 0.48 16.03 2.89
N SER A 122 -0.08 17.23 2.68
CA SER A 122 -1.21 17.75 3.47
C SER A 122 -2.49 16.93 3.32
N ASN A 123 -2.60 16.11 2.27
CA ASN A 123 -3.78 15.31 1.96
C ASN A 123 -3.58 13.80 2.21
N GLY A 124 -2.44 13.40 2.74
CA GLY A 124 -2.14 12.00 3.06
C GLY A 124 -3.16 11.36 4.02
N TYR A 125 -3.74 12.16 4.93
CA TYR A 125 -4.76 11.71 5.86
C TYR A 125 -6.09 11.31 5.18
N GLU A 126 -6.30 11.68 3.92
CA GLU A 126 -7.49 11.27 3.15
C GLU A 126 -7.41 9.84 2.62
N ASP A 127 -6.26 9.16 2.77
CA ASP A 127 -6.13 7.78 2.33
C ASP A 127 -7.09 6.87 3.09
N PRO A 128 -8.03 6.18 2.39
CA PRO A 128 -9.03 5.33 3.03
C PRO A 128 -8.44 4.25 3.95
N VAL A 129 -7.27 3.74 3.60
CA VAL A 129 -6.58 2.71 4.41
C VAL A 129 -6.23 3.22 5.80
N GLY A 130 -5.86 4.49 5.93
CA GLY A 130 -5.68 5.14 7.25
C GLY A 130 -6.96 5.20 8.08
N HIS A 131 -8.12 5.10 7.46
CA HIS A 131 -9.44 5.07 8.09
C HIS A 131 -9.98 3.64 8.30
N CYS A 132 -9.12 2.63 8.26
CA CYS A 132 -9.46 1.21 8.39
C CYS A 132 -10.36 0.68 7.26
N GLU A 133 -10.33 1.32 6.10
CA GLU A 133 -10.99 0.80 4.91
C GLU A 133 -10.03 -0.11 4.13
N PHE A 134 -10.57 -1.02 3.35
CA PHE A 134 -9.77 -2.02 2.63
C PHE A 134 -8.82 -1.41 1.60
N TYR A 135 -7.72 -2.10 1.35
CA TYR A 135 -6.82 -1.80 0.25
C TYR A 135 -7.53 -1.91 -1.10
N ASP A 136 -7.04 -1.17 -2.07
CA ASP A 136 -7.39 -1.39 -3.48
C ASP A 136 -6.86 -2.73 -4.01
N ILE A 137 -7.48 -3.23 -5.09
CA ILE A 137 -7.11 -4.48 -5.75
C ILE A 137 -5.62 -4.50 -6.11
N GLY A 138 -5.13 -3.44 -6.74
CA GLY A 138 -3.73 -3.35 -7.18
C GLY A 138 -2.77 -3.16 -6.02
N ARG A 139 -3.16 -2.36 -5.03
CA ARG A 139 -2.31 -2.03 -3.88
C ARG A 139 -2.04 -3.22 -2.97
N VAL A 140 -3.01 -4.10 -2.78
CA VAL A 140 -2.86 -5.28 -1.92
C VAL A 140 -1.81 -6.26 -2.44
N HIS A 141 -1.54 -6.29 -3.75
CA HIS A 141 -0.49 -7.13 -4.32
C HIS A 141 0.93 -6.80 -3.85
N SER A 142 1.12 -5.62 -3.24
CA SER A 142 2.40 -5.24 -2.64
C SER A 142 2.70 -5.97 -1.32
N PHE A 143 1.73 -6.65 -0.73
CA PHE A 143 1.88 -7.32 0.57
C PHE A 143 1.97 -8.83 0.47
N GLY A 144 1.30 -9.43 -0.46
CA GLY A 144 1.12 -10.87 -0.58
C GLY A 144 -0.34 -11.25 -0.39
N GLN A 145 -0.72 -12.35 -1.02
CA GLN A 145 -2.10 -12.80 -1.01
C GLN A 145 -2.16 -14.31 -0.96
N THR A 146 -3.22 -14.83 -0.33
CA THR A 146 -3.55 -16.26 -0.32
C THR A 146 -4.72 -16.51 -1.26
N TYR A 147 -4.55 -17.48 -2.12
CA TYR A 147 -5.55 -17.88 -3.10
C TYR A 147 -6.08 -19.27 -2.76
N GLN A 148 -7.38 -19.45 -2.89
CA GLN A 148 -8.03 -20.75 -2.76
C GLN A 148 -9.21 -20.88 -3.71
N PHE A 149 -9.58 -22.12 -4.01
CA PHE A 149 -10.82 -22.43 -4.71
C PHE A 149 -11.80 -23.09 -3.74
N ASP A 150 -13.06 -22.69 -3.81
CA ASP A 150 -14.16 -23.39 -3.17
C ASP A 150 -14.96 -24.11 -4.28
N GLY A 151 -14.66 -25.38 -4.45
CA GLY A 151 -15.11 -26.17 -5.60
C GLY A 151 -14.65 -25.54 -6.92
N ASP A 152 -15.57 -25.58 -7.90
CA ASP A 152 -15.40 -24.89 -9.20
C ASP A 152 -16.23 -23.60 -9.28
N ASP A 153 -16.84 -23.21 -8.16
CA ASP A 153 -17.79 -22.12 -8.09
C ASP A 153 -17.15 -20.79 -7.75
N TYR A 154 -16.13 -20.82 -6.89
CA TYR A 154 -15.54 -19.62 -6.37
C TYR A 154 -14.01 -19.68 -6.37
N PHE A 155 -13.39 -18.57 -6.78
CA PHE A 155 -11.99 -18.28 -6.53
C PHE A 155 -11.89 -17.20 -5.47
N ILE A 156 -11.23 -17.50 -4.35
CA ILE A 156 -11.20 -16.64 -3.18
C ILE A 156 -9.79 -16.09 -3.01
N ILE A 157 -9.70 -14.78 -2.86
CA ILE A 157 -8.46 -14.04 -2.69
C ILE A 157 -8.48 -13.41 -1.29
N HIS A 158 -7.58 -13.86 -0.43
CA HIS A 158 -7.36 -13.27 0.89
C HIS A 158 -6.15 -12.33 0.82
N GLY A 159 -6.35 -11.12 1.21
CA GLY A 159 -5.32 -10.08 1.28
C GLY A 159 -5.07 -9.62 2.70
N ASN A 160 -4.23 -8.62 2.83
CA ASN A 160 -3.91 -7.97 4.10
C ASN A 160 -5.16 -7.34 4.77
N GLN A 161 -5.12 -7.11 6.08
CA GLN A 161 -6.23 -6.54 6.88
C GLN A 161 -7.54 -7.34 6.78
N HIS A 162 -7.48 -8.68 6.79
CA HIS A 162 -8.65 -9.57 6.65
C HIS A 162 -9.48 -9.32 5.38
N GLN A 163 -8.91 -8.63 4.41
CA GLN A 163 -9.58 -8.38 3.15
C GLN A 163 -9.82 -9.70 2.41
N THR A 164 -11.07 -10.00 2.13
CA THR A 164 -11.45 -11.17 1.34
C THR A 164 -12.24 -10.74 0.12
N ARG A 165 -11.87 -11.28 -1.03
CA ARG A 165 -12.52 -11.04 -2.31
C ARG A 165 -12.97 -12.36 -2.90
N VAL A 166 -14.26 -12.52 -3.09
CA VAL A 166 -14.87 -13.73 -3.63
C VAL A 166 -15.21 -13.51 -5.09
N VAL A 167 -14.56 -14.25 -5.96
CA VAL A 167 -14.77 -14.22 -7.41
C VAL A 167 -15.73 -15.33 -7.79
N ASP A 168 -16.85 -14.97 -8.40
CA ASP A 168 -17.86 -15.94 -8.87
C ASP A 168 -17.44 -16.51 -10.23
N MET A 169 -17.18 -17.82 -10.29
CA MET A 169 -16.70 -18.51 -11.49
C MET A 169 -17.82 -18.99 -12.41
N LYS A 170 -19.08 -18.97 -11.94
CA LYS A 170 -20.25 -19.44 -12.70
C LYS A 170 -21.04 -18.33 -13.34
N ARG A 171 -21.12 -17.20 -12.69
CA ARG A 171 -21.86 -16.05 -13.17
C ARG A 171 -21.23 -15.49 -14.45
N LYS A 172 -22.09 -15.06 -15.39
CA LYS A 172 -21.65 -14.53 -16.70
C LYS A 172 -21.99 -13.05 -16.88
N THR A 173 -22.69 -12.48 -15.93
CA THR A 173 -23.09 -11.07 -15.96
C THR A 173 -22.85 -10.44 -14.61
N HIS A 174 -22.42 -9.20 -14.61
CA HIS A 174 -22.26 -8.42 -13.40
C HIS A 174 -23.60 -8.08 -12.75
N LEU A 175 -23.52 -7.65 -11.50
CA LEU A 175 -24.65 -7.08 -10.76
C LEU A 175 -25.19 -5.84 -11.48
N PRO A 176 -26.46 -5.46 -11.25
CA PRO A 176 -27.00 -4.21 -11.78
C PRO A 176 -26.13 -2.99 -11.42
N GLU A 177 -26.00 -2.04 -12.32
CA GLU A 177 -25.15 -0.85 -12.19
C GLU A 177 -25.39 -0.02 -10.90
N GLY A 178 -26.60 -0.10 -10.34
CA GLY A 178 -26.95 0.60 -9.10
C GLY A 178 -26.28 0.02 -7.85
N ILE A 179 -25.71 -1.19 -7.93
CA ILE A 179 -24.98 -1.82 -6.82
C ILE A 179 -23.51 -1.46 -6.97
N ARG A 180 -22.96 -0.74 -5.98
CA ARG A 180 -21.56 -0.30 -5.98
C ARG A 180 -20.84 -0.86 -4.76
N LEU A 181 -19.74 -1.57 -5.01
CA LEU A 181 -18.98 -2.31 -4.01
C LEU A 181 -17.56 -1.72 -3.89
N TRP A 182 -16.93 -1.94 -2.74
CA TRP A 182 -15.57 -1.45 -2.47
C TRP A 182 -14.55 -2.00 -3.46
N LEU A 183 -14.54 -3.31 -3.66
CA LEU A 183 -13.62 -4.03 -4.56
C LEU A 183 -14.30 -4.44 -5.87
N GLY A 184 -15.42 -3.81 -6.20
CA GLY A 184 -16.21 -4.15 -7.38
C GLY A 184 -16.94 -5.48 -7.26
N ASP A 185 -17.54 -5.89 -8.35
CA ASP A 185 -18.25 -7.15 -8.54
C ASP A 185 -17.41 -8.07 -9.45
N PRO A 186 -16.58 -8.95 -8.87
CA PRO A 186 -15.69 -9.80 -9.64
C PRO A 186 -16.38 -11.06 -10.15
N ILE A 187 -16.25 -11.34 -11.43
CA ILE A 187 -16.61 -12.64 -12.05
C ILE A 187 -15.37 -13.23 -12.71
N GLY A 188 -15.22 -14.55 -12.64
CA GLY A 188 -14.02 -15.23 -13.10
C GLY A 188 -14.28 -16.24 -14.21
N HIS A 189 -13.24 -16.49 -15.01
CA HIS A 189 -13.23 -17.57 -15.98
C HIS A 189 -11.80 -17.96 -16.35
N TRP A 190 -11.66 -19.10 -16.99
CA TRP A 190 -10.37 -19.53 -17.52
C TRP A 190 -10.22 -19.20 -19.00
N GLU A 191 -9.07 -18.66 -19.37
CA GLU A 191 -8.61 -18.55 -20.74
C GLU A 191 -7.34 -19.41 -20.91
N GLY A 192 -7.52 -20.67 -21.32
CA GLY A 192 -6.44 -21.65 -21.30
C GLY A 192 -5.90 -21.86 -19.88
N ASP A 193 -4.62 -21.55 -19.65
CA ASP A 193 -3.94 -21.65 -18.35
C ASP A 193 -3.93 -20.31 -17.57
N THR A 194 -4.69 -19.33 -18.02
CA THR A 194 -4.79 -18.03 -17.37
C THR A 194 -6.14 -17.89 -16.66
N MET A 195 -6.11 -17.63 -15.35
CA MET A 195 -7.28 -17.18 -14.62
C MET A 195 -7.54 -15.70 -14.95
N VAL A 196 -8.72 -15.38 -15.38
CA VAL A 196 -9.18 -14.04 -15.70
C VAL A 196 -10.28 -13.64 -14.72
N VAL A 197 -10.13 -12.47 -14.10
CA VAL A 197 -11.16 -11.87 -13.26
C VAL A 197 -11.56 -10.53 -13.83
N ASP A 198 -12.80 -10.44 -14.20
CA ASP A 198 -13.45 -9.24 -14.72
C ASP A 198 -14.24 -8.57 -13.59
N SER A 199 -14.03 -7.29 -13.37
CA SER A 199 -14.62 -6.55 -12.25
C SER A 199 -15.16 -5.20 -12.69
N THR A 200 -16.41 -4.93 -12.33
CA THR A 200 -17.10 -3.66 -12.51
C THR A 200 -17.76 -3.23 -11.19
N ASN A 201 -18.69 -2.29 -11.22
CA ASN A 201 -19.51 -1.92 -10.06
C ASN A 201 -18.74 -1.40 -8.85
N PHE A 202 -17.64 -0.68 -9.09
CA PHE A 202 -16.86 -0.05 -8.02
C PHE A 202 -17.60 1.14 -7.41
N ASN A 203 -17.32 1.44 -6.14
CA ASN A 203 -17.80 2.66 -5.50
C ASN A 203 -16.86 3.88 -5.71
N GLY A 204 -15.68 3.65 -6.30
CA GLY A 204 -14.70 4.71 -6.62
C GLY A 204 -13.95 5.29 -5.42
N ARG A 205 -14.07 4.70 -4.23
CA ARG A 205 -13.42 5.18 -3.01
C ARG A 205 -11.98 4.70 -2.82
N PRO A 206 -11.61 3.46 -3.20
CA PRO A 206 -10.25 2.97 -2.99
C PRO A 206 -9.19 3.83 -3.66
N ARG A 207 -8.01 3.90 -3.03
CA ARG A 207 -6.79 4.45 -3.62
C ARG A 207 -5.84 3.33 -4.01
N MET A 208 -5.33 3.38 -5.24
CA MET A 208 -4.39 2.39 -5.78
C MET A 208 -3.00 2.53 -5.19
N ALA A 209 -2.67 3.72 -4.70
CA ALA A 209 -1.41 4.02 -4.02
C ALA A 209 -1.60 5.13 -2.98
N ILE A 210 -0.72 5.17 -1.98
CA ILE A 210 -0.68 6.27 -0.99
C ILE A 210 -0.53 7.62 -1.71
N GLY A 211 0.26 7.64 -2.79
CA GLY A 211 0.47 8.81 -3.65
C GLY A 211 -0.75 9.30 -4.43
N GLY A 212 -1.94 8.78 -4.13
CA GLY A 212 -3.20 9.36 -4.58
C GLY A 212 -3.73 8.79 -5.90
N ASP A 213 -3.07 7.81 -6.50
CA ASP A 213 -3.56 7.17 -7.71
C ASP A 213 -4.93 6.53 -7.48
N PHE A 214 -5.84 6.67 -8.42
CA PHE A 214 -7.25 6.28 -8.29
C PHE A 214 -7.90 5.96 -9.63
N TYR A 215 -9.05 5.29 -9.54
CA TYR A 215 -10.03 5.17 -10.63
C TYR A 215 -11.43 5.55 -10.12
N GLY A 216 -12.32 5.86 -11.01
CA GLY A 216 -13.70 6.23 -10.67
C GLY A 216 -14.64 5.01 -10.53
N PRO A 217 -15.90 5.24 -10.14
CA PRO A 217 -16.88 4.18 -9.95
C PRO A 217 -17.27 3.44 -11.25
N ASP A 218 -17.00 4.03 -12.40
CA ASP A 218 -17.28 3.43 -13.70
C ASP A 218 -16.06 2.68 -14.28
N ALA A 219 -15.12 2.31 -13.42
CA ALA A 219 -13.98 1.52 -13.83
C ALA A 219 -14.42 0.10 -14.24
N HIS A 220 -13.77 -0.39 -15.29
CA HIS A 220 -13.74 -1.78 -15.67
C HIS A 220 -12.31 -2.28 -15.49
N ILE A 221 -12.13 -3.32 -14.69
CA ILE A 221 -10.82 -3.85 -14.33
C ILE A 221 -10.76 -5.33 -14.70
N VAL A 222 -9.75 -5.70 -15.48
CA VAL A 222 -9.47 -7.08 -15.84
C VAL A 222 -8.12 -7.49 -15.27
N GLU A 223 -8.16 -8.48 -14.40
CA GLU A 223 -6.95 -9.06 -13.81
C GLU A 223 -6.65 -10.41 -14.45
N ARG A 224 -5.35 -10.77 -14.55
CA ARG A 224 -4.89 -12.02 -15.14
C ARG A 224 -3.82 -12.64 -14.27
N TRP A 225 -4.02 -13.89 -13.89
CA TRP A 225 -3.04 -14.69 -13.16
C TRP A 225 -2.57 -15.85 -14.02
N THR A 226 -1.26 -15.96 -14.19
CA THR A 226 -0.64 -17.03 -14.98
C THR A 226 0.54 -17.61 -14.22
N MET A 227 0.53 -18.90 -13.94
CA MET A 227 1.68 -19.56 -13.34
C MET A 227 2.79 -19.71 -14.38
N LYS A 228 3.98 -19.29 -14.01
CA LYS A 228 5.18 -19.53 -14.79
C LYS A 228 5.76 -20.93 -14.52
N ASP A 229 5.68 -21.36 -13.29
CA ASP A 229 6.15 -22.65 -12.76
C ASP A 229 5.39 -22.96 -11.45
N SER A 230 5.73 -24.03 -10.73
CA SER A 230 5.07 -24.40 -9.47
C SER A 230 5.11 -23.33 -8.37
N ASN A 231 6.06 -22.40 -8.45
CA ASN A 231 6.35 -21.45 -7.39
C ASN A 231 6.18 -19.99 -7.79
N THR A 232 6.02 -19.71 -9.08
CA THR A 232 5.98 -18.33 -9.58
C THR A 232 4.65 -18.02 -10.25
N LEU A 233 3.99 -16.98 -9.75
CA LEU A 233 2.73 -16.47 -10.26
C LEU A 233 2.94 -15.06 -10.83
N ASN A 234 2.58 -14.87 -12.09
CA ASN A 234 2.53 -13.57 -12.73
C ASN A 234 1.11 -13.02 -12.62
N TRP A 235 1.02 -11.73 -12.34
CA TRP A 235 -0.22 -10.99 -12.28
C TRP A 235 -0.14 -9.71 -13.09
N THR A 236 -1.21 -9.40 -13.80
CA THR A 236 -1.41 -8.12 -14.47
C THR A 236 -2.81 -7.62 -14.21
N MET A 237 -2.99 -6.31 -14.22
CA MET A 237 -4.27 -5.64 -14.08
C MET A 237 -4.40 -4.56 -15.14
N THR A 238 -5.41 -4.70 -15.99
CA THR A 238 -5.79 -3.68 -16.99
C THR A 238 -6.97 -2.89 -16.47
N ILE A 239 -6.88 -1.58 -16.53
CA ILE A 239 -7.89 -0.65 -16.03
C ILE A 239 -8.41 0.20 -17.19
N GLU A 240 -9.70 0.22 -17.36
CA GLU A 240 -10.41 1.09 -18.27
C GLU A 240 -11.39 1.97 -17.48
N ASN A 241 -11.31 3.28 -17.66
CA ASN A 241 -12.28 4.25 -17.18
C ASN A 241 -12.18 5.55 -18.01
N PRO A 242 -12.99 5.70 -19.06
CA PRO A 242 -12.89 6.85 -19.98
C PRO A 242 -13.12 8.21 -19.31
N LYS A 243 -13.76 8.25 -18.14
CA LYS A 243 -13.94 9.48 -17.38
C LYS A 243 -12.67 9.92 -16.66
N VAL A 244 -11.79 8.98 -16.32
CA VAL A 244 -10.56 9.21 -15.55
C VAL A 244 -9.32 9.14 -16.43
N PHE A 245 -9.31 8.22 -17.39
CA PHE A 245 -8.17 7.95 -18.25
C PHE A 245 -8.48 8.23 -19.71
N THR A 246 -7.47 8.62 -20.48
CA THR A 246 -7.59 8.87 -21.93
C THR A 246 -7.60 7.57 -22.74
N ARG A 247 -7.12 6.47 -22.15
CA ARG A 247 -7.13 5.11 -22.70
C ARG A 247 -7.06 4.09 -21.57
N ALA A 248 -7.35 2.83 -21.88
CA ALA A 248 -7.02 1.73 -20.97
C ALA A 248 -5.49 1.61 -20.78
N TRP A 249 -5.07 1.14 -19.61
CA TRP A 249 -3.66 0.95 -19.25
C TRP A 249 -3.48 -0.28 -18.38
N THR A 250 -2.26 -0.81 -18.32
CA THR A 250 -1.97 -2.06 -17.63
C THR A 250 -0.79 -1.92 -16.68
N MET A 251 -0.93 -2.48 -15.49
CA MET A 251 0.13 -2.62 -14.51
C MET A 251 0.40 -4.09 -14.16
N THR A 252 1.51 -4.32 -13.49
CA THR A 252 1.90 -5.62 -12.96
C THR A 252 2.40 -5.49 -11.51
N SER A 253 2.68 -6.60 -10.84
CA SER A 253 3.38 -6.59 -9.55
C SER A 253 4.85 -6.19 -9.73
N ALA A 254 5.43 -5.55 -8.71
CA ALA A 254 6.82 -5.09 -8.74
C ALA A 254 7.85 -6.21 -9.00
N LEU A 255 7.57 -7.37 -8.45
CA LEU A 255 8.34 -8.61 -8.63
C LEU A 255 7.36 -9.75 -8.93
N PRO A 256 7.81 -10.80 -9.63
CA PRO A 256 7.03 -12.03 -9.73
C PRO A 256 6.64 -12.50 -8.33
N MET A 257 5.38 -12.82 -8.13
CA MET A 257 4.93 -13.36 -6.85
C MET A 257 5.42 -14.79 -6.71
N THR A 258 6.16 -15.06 -5.62
CA THR A 258 6.66 -16.41 -5.33
C THR A 258 5.85 -17.06 -4.24
N ARG A 259 5.67 -18.38 -4.34
CA ARG A 259 4.94 -19.17 -3.34
C ARG A 259 5.65 -19.09 -2.00
N ALA A 260 4.95 -18.69 -0.96
CA ALA A 260 5.45 -18.70 0.39
C ALA A 260 5.51 -20.14 0.92
N GLN A 261 6.62 -20.50 1.56
CA GLN A 261 6.80 -21.83 2.14
C GLN A 261 5.96 -22.04 3.41
N ASN A 262 5.64 -20.96 4.12
CA ASN A 262 4.80 -20.98 5.31
C ASN A 262 3.60 -20.05 5.10
N ALA A 263 2.42 -20.60 4.89
CA ALA A 263 1.18 -19.84 4.73
C ALA A 263 0.90 -18.89 5.93
N ARG A 264 1.42 -19.23 7.14
CA ARG A 264 1.27 -18.39 8.34
C ARG A 264 2.14 -17.13 8.33
N GLU A 265 3.24 -17.09 7.58
CA GLU A 265 4.14 -15.93 7.59
C GLU A 265 3.59 -14.73 6.82
N ASN A 266 2.57 -14.94 5.99
CA ASN A 266 1.98 -13.88 5.16
C ASN A 266 0.51 -13.60 5.48
N TYR A 267 -0.11 -14.39 6.32
CA TYR A 267 -1.44 -14.12 6.84
C TYR A 267 -1.27 -13.39 8.18
N ASP A 268 -1.11 -12.09 8.11
CA ASP A 268 -0.89 -11.26 9.29
C ASP A 268 -2.24 -10.96 9.94
N ASP A 269 -2.66 -11.86 10.82
CA ASP A 269 -3.86 -11.67 11.67
C ASP A 269 -3.68 -10.50 12.65
N GLU A 270 -2.43 -10.02 12.82
CA GLU A 270 -2.09 -8.97 13.77
C GLU A 270 -2.20 -7.56 13.14
N ASP A 271 -2.25 -7.44 11.82
CA ASP A 271 -2.39 -6.16 11.13
C ASP A 271 -3.86 -5.75 11.02
N THR A 272 -4.52 -5.69 12.16
CA THR A 272 -5.89 -5.18 12.25
C THR A 272 -5.88 -3.70 12.55
N CYS A 273 -6.49 -2.94 11.67
CA CYS A 273 -6.76 -1.54 11.92
C CYS A 273 -7.83 -1.39 13.02
N HIS A 274 -7.63 -0.45 13.93
CA HIS A 274 -8.62 -0.14 14.95
C HIS A 274 -9.62 0.90 14.44
N GLU A 275 -10.89 0.52 14.36
CA GLU A 275 -11.97 1.49 14.20
C GLU A 275 -11.90 2.50 15.36
N GLY A 276 -11.97 3.79 15.02
CA GLY A 276 -11.80 4.86 15.99
C GLY A 276 -10.34 5.25 16.26
N ASN A 277 -9.40 4.84 15.38
CA ASN A 277 -8.05 5.37 15.39
C ASN A 277 -8.06 6.90 15.29
N VAL A 278 -7.63 7.57 16.36
CA VAL A 278 -7.57 9.03 16.43
C VAL A 278 -6.26 9.61 15.88
N ASP A 279 -5.30 8.77 15.52
CA ASP A 279 -3.98 9.19 15.06
C ASP A 279 -4.05 9.98 13.76
N LEU A 280 -5.03 9.73 12.92
CA LEU A 280 -5.24 10.51 11.70
C LEU A 280 -5.51 12.00 12.01
N ALA A 281 -6.30 12.29 13.04
CA ALA A 281 -6.51 13.66 13.49
C ALA A 281 -5.21 14.27 14.04
N HIS A 282 -4.42 13.47 14.76
CA HIS A 282 -3.11 13.89 15.25
C HIS A 282 -2.12 14.13 14.12
N LEU A 283 -2.03 13.25 13.13
CA LEU A 283 -1.18 13.40 11.95
C LEU A 283 -1.54 14.68 11.17
N LYS A 284 -2.82 14.96 10.98
CA LYS A 284 -3.28 16.19 10.35
C LYS A 284 -2.88 17.42 11.15
N ASN A 285 -3.07 17.37 12.47
CA ASN A 285 -2.71 18.47 13.35
C ASN A 285 -1.19 18.67 13.41
N LEU A 286 -0.40 17.60 13.48
CA LEU A 286 1.05 17.67 13.43
C LEU A 286 1.53 18.26 12.12
N TYR A 287 0.95 17.86 11.00
CA TYR A 287 1.28 18.43 9.70
C TYR A 287 1.10 19.96 9.70
N TYR A 288 -0.05 20.45 10.18
CA TYR A 288 -0.30 21.90 10.25
C TYR A 288 0.52 22.62 11.31
N GLN A 289 1.00 21.94 12.35
CA GLN A 289 1.95 22.50 13.30
C GLN A 289 3.34 22.71 12.67
N VAL A 290 3.77 21.79 11.80
CA VAL A 290 5.05 21.87 11.07
C VAL A 290 4.93 22.82 9.88
N HIS A 291 3.75 22.92 9.27
CA HIS A 291 3.45 23.74 8.08
C HIS A 291 2.27 24.71 8.36
N PRO A 292 2.46 25.70 9.25
CA PRO A 292 1.36 26.60 9.61
C PRO A 292 0.85 27.45 8.44
N GLU A 293 1.68 27.65 7.42
CA GLU A 293 1.30 28.36 6.18
C GLU A 293 0.26 27.59 5.34
N LYS A 294 0.16 26.27 5.53
CA LYS A 294 -0.79 25.39 4.86
C LYS A 294 -2.07 25.15 5.67
N ALA A 295 -2.11 25.57 6.92
CA ALA A 295 -3.29 25.40 7.76
C ALA A 295 -4.51 26.14 7.19
N PRO A 296 -5.72 25.53 7.21
CA PRO A 296 -6.93 26.21 6.82
C PRO A 296 -7.07 27.51 7.64
N LYS A 297 -7.34 28.63 6.96
CA LYS A 297 -7.64 29.88 7.65
C LYS A 297 -8.96 29.66 8.43
N ALA A 298 -8.92 29.99 9.74
CA ALA A 298 -10.14 30.01 10.53
C ALA A 298 -11.19 30.89 9.82
N GLN A 299 -12.37 30.33 9.56
CA GLN A 299 -13.51 31.05 9.00
C GLN A 299 -14.14 31.91 10.09
#